data_c6e399fcf61905859024ab416305044f
#
_entry.id   c6e399fcf61905859024ab416305044f
#
_cell.length_a   1.000
_cell.length_b   1.000
_cell.length_c   1.000
_cell.angle_alpha   90.00
_cell.angle_beta   90.00
_cell.angle_gamma   90.00
#
_symmetry.space_group_name_H-M   'P 1'
#
loop_
_entity.id
_entity.type
_entity.pdbx_description
1 polymer ?
#
loop_
_entity_poly.entity_id
_entity_poly.type
_entity_poly.pdbx_seq_one_letter_code
_entity_poly.pdbx_strand_id
1 'polypeptide(L)'
;MTGIPLIEPYELPSARELPDPVPSWRADPGRAVLLVHDMQYYFLRALPGPLRAQLLGNTARLRERCAALGIPVAYTAQPGAMDDVQRGLLKDFWGPGMRGLPGDREITAELAPGGGDWLFTKWRYSAFFRSGLLERMRADGRDQLILCGVYAHVGVLMTAVDAFSNDIETFLVADAVADFSADRHRQALDYAARCCAVVSTVEEVVA
;
A
#
# COMPACT_ATOMS: atom_id res chain seq x y z
N MET A 1 7.55 10.97 -21.41
CA MET A 1 6.94 11.76 -20.32
C MET A 1 7.34 11.10 -19.00
N THR A 2 8.01 11.84 -18.15
CA THR A 2 8.37 11.37 -16.78
C THR A 2 7.26 11.81 -15.83
N GLY A 3 6.67 10.87 -15.09
CA GLY A 3 5.61 11.15 -14.13
C GLY A 3 4.54 10.05 -14.09
N ILE A 4 3.50 10.27 -13.29
CA ILE A 4 2.37 9.34 -13.21
C ILE A 4 1.59 9.42 -14.53
N PRO A 5 1.32 8.28 -15.20
CA PRO A 5 0.58 8.27 -16.47
C PRO A 5 -0.90 8.62 -16.27
N LEU A 6 -1.59 8.89 -17.38
CA LEU A 6 -3.06 8.93 -17.36
C LEU A 6 -3.59 7.53 -17.01
N ILE A 7 -4.54 7.47 -16.07
CA ILE A 7 -5.15 6.23 -15.60
C ILE A 7 -6.59 6.19 -16.11
N GLU A 8 -6.89 5.18 -16.93
CA GLU A 8 -8.25 4.96 -17.41
C GLU A 8 -9.10 4.25 -16.33
N PRO A 9 -10.41 4.49 -16.30
CA PRO A 9 -11.31 3.81 -15.36
C PRO A 9 -11.27 2.28 -15.54
N TYR A 10 -11.24 1.56 -14.43
CA TYR A 10 -11.43 0.11 -14.38
C TYR A 10 -12.08 -0.29 -13.05
N GLU A 11 -12.65 -1.49 -13.00
CA GLU A 11 -13.27 -2.04 -11.80
C GLU A 11 -12.22 -2.71 -10.91
N LEU A 12 -12.29 -2.50 -9.60
CA LEU A 12 -11.46 -3.23 -8.64
C LEU A 12 -11.86 -4.71 -8.64
N PRO A 13 -10.90 -5.64 -8.49
CA PRO A 13 -11.17 -7.07 -8.55
C PRO A 13 -12.08 -7.53 -7.42
N SER A 14 -12.95 -8.47 -7.72
CA SER A 14 -13.78 -9.19 -6.76
C SER A 14 -13.09 -10.45 -6.26
N ALA A 15 -13.53 -11.04 -5.15
CA ALA A 15 -12.98 -12.28 -4.60
C ALA A 15 -12.92 -13.44 -5.61
N ARG A 16 -13.86 -13.47 -6.58
CA ARG A 16 -13.92 -14.53 -7.62
C ARG A 16 -12.83 -14.42 -8.68
N GLU A 17 -12.16 -13.28 -8.78
CA GLU A 17 -11.12 -12.97 -9.76
C GLU A 17 -9.71 -13.10 -9.17
N LEU A 18 -9.62 -13.40 -7.88
CA LEU A 18 -8.33 -13.52 -7.20
C LEU A 18 -7.65 -14.84 -7.53
N PRO A 19 -6.31 -14.84 -7.63
CA PRO A 19 -5.55 -16.07 -7.78
C PRO A 19 -5.62 -16.91 -6.50
N ASP A 20 -5.61 -18.23 -6.65
CA ASP A 20 -5.54 -19.14 -5.51
C ASP A 20 -4.27 -18.90 -4.68
N PRO A 21 -4.36 -18.88 -3.35
CA PRO A 21 -3.20 -18.70 -2.50
C PRO A 21 -2.27 -19.93 -2.53
N VAL A 22 -0.96 -19.68 -2.60
CA VAL A 22 0.04 -20.76 -2.47
C VAL A 22 0.24 -21.15 -1.01
N PRO A 23 0.49 -20.20 -0.07
CA PRO A 23 0.60 -20.55 1.34
C PRO A 23 -0.76 -20.55 2.02
N SER A 24 -0.88 -21.33 3.09
CA SER A 24 -2.08 -21.40 3.93
C SER A 24 -2.09 -20.36 5.07
N TRP A 25 -1.38 -19.25 4.91
CA TRP A 25 -1.32 -18.21 5.94
C TRP A 25 -2.70 -17.60 6.21
N ARG A 26 -2.93 -17.22 7.46
CA ARG A 26 -4.11 -16.49 7.89
C ARG A 26 -3.66 -15.29 8.73
N ALA A 27 -4.31 -14.16 8.54
CA ALA A 27 -4.00 -12.98 9.31
C ALA A 27 -4.40 -13.18 10.78
N ASP A 28 -3.45 -12.94 11.67
CA ASP A 28 -3.64 -13.00 13.12
C ASP A 28 -3.56 -11.57 13.68
N PRO A 29 -4.61 -11.07 14.34
CA PRO A 29 -4.60 -9.73 14.93
C PRO A 29 -3.45 -9.49 15.91
N GLY A 30 -2.96 -10.51 16.59
CA GLY A 30 -1.82 -10.44 17.49
C GLY A 30 -0.47 -10.28 16.78
N ARG A 31 -0.39 -10.67 15.50
CA ARG A 31 0.83 -10.69 14.68
C ARG A 31 0.84 -9.62 13.58
N ALA A 32 -0.33 -9.17 13.12
CA ALA A 32 -0.48 -8.33 11.95
C ALA A 32 -0.28 -6.83 12.22
N VAL A 33 0.19 -6.11 11.20
CA VAL A 33 0.16 -4.65 11.08
C VAL A 33 -0.55 -4.31 9.77
N LEU A 34 -1.48 -3.37 9.77
CA LEU A 34 -2.03 -2.80 8.54
C LEU A 34 -1.10 -1.69 8.04
N LEU A 35 -0.61 -1.80 6.80
CA LEU A 35 0.14 -0.73 6.13
C LEU A 35 -0.71 -0.07 5.04
N VAL A 36 -1.04 1.21 5.25
CA VAL A 36 -1.68 2.10 4.28
C VAL A 36 -0.59 2.80 3.47
N HIS A 37 -0.37 2.31 2.25
CA HIS A 37 0.79 2.68 1.44
C HIS A 37 0.50 3.89 0.53
N ASP A 38 1.17 5.01 0.78
CA ASP A 38 1.24 6.22 -0.05
C ASP A 38 -0.14 6.81 -0.48
N MET A 39 -1.15 6.75 0.40
CA MET A 39 -2.50 7.26 0.13
C MET A 39 -2.57 8.80 0.24
N GLN A 40 -1.63 9.48 -0.43
CA GLN A 40 -1.48 10.94 -0.49
C GLN A 40 -2.25 11.53 -1.66
N TYR A 41 -2.71 12.78 -1.52
CA TYR A 41 -3.46 13.50 -2.57
C TYR A 41 -2.74 13.49 -3.92
N TYR A 42 -1.41 13.62 -3.96
CA TYR A 42 -0.62 13.60 -5.18
C TYR A 42 -0.83 12.33 -6.00
N PHE A 43 -0.78 11.17 -5.36
CA PHE A 43 -0.95 9.89 -6.04
C PHE A 43 -2.40 9.62 -6.40
N LEU A 44 -3.32 9.93 -5.49
CA LEU A 44 -4.74 9.61 -5.68
C LEU A 44 -5.42 10.53 -6.71
N ARG A 45 -4.90 11.72 -6.94
CA ARG A 45 -5.43 12.65 -7.94
C ARG A 45 -5.35 12.10 -9.36
N ALA A 46 -4.40 11.22 -9.64
CA ALA A 46 -4.24 10.58 -10.94
C ALA A 46 -5.32 9.50 -11.22
N LEU A 47 -5.96 8.97 -10.18
CA LEU A 47 -7.02 7.98 -10.32
C LEU A 47 -8.34 8.63 -10.77
N PRO A 48 -9.08 7.99 -11.69
CA PRO A 48 -10.46 8.39 -12.02
C PRO A 48 -11.34 8.46 -10.78
N GLY A 49 -12.29 9.40 -10.76
CA GLY A 49 -13.15 9.67 -9.60
C GLY A 49 -13.83 8.42 -8.99
N PRO A 50 -14.53 7.60 -9.80
CA PRO A 50 -15.19 6.39 -9.28
C PRO A 50 -14.19 5.38 -8.67
N LEU A 51 -13.09 5.09 -9.36
CA LEU A 51 -12.05 4.17 -8.88
C LEU A 51 -11.42 4.68 -7.57
N ARG A 52 -11.11 5.98 -7.52
CA ARG A 52 -10.58 6.61 -6.30
C ARG A 52 -11.56 6.53 -5.14
N ALA A 53 -12.85 6.80 -5.36
CA ALA A 53 -13.86 6.74 -4.32
C ALA A 53 -14.03 5.31 -3.77
N GLN A 54 -14.02 4.30 -4.65
CA GLN A 54 -14.09 2.90 -4.25
C GLN A 54 -12.86 2.48 -3.45
N LEU A 55 -11.66 2.83 -3.92
CA LEU A 55 -10.40 2.57 -3.22
C LEU A 55 -10.39 3.19 -1.81
N LEU A 56 -10.76 4.46 -1.70
CA LEU A 56 -10.82 5.16 -0.41
C LEU A 56 -11.82 4.51 0.55
N GLY A 57 -13.03 4.18 0.06
CA GLY A 57 -14.04 3.52 0.86
C GLY A 57 -13.60 2.13 1.35
N ASN A 58 -12.98 1.34 0.48
CA ASN A 58 -12.46 0.01 0.83
C ASN A 58 -11.30 0.11 1.84
N THR A 59 -10.38 1.03 1.64
CA THR A 59 -9.26 1.26 2.58
C THR A 59 -9.75 1.75 3.95
N ALA A 60 -10.75 2.63 3.99
CA ALA A 60 -11.35 3.09 5.24
C ALA A 60 -12.00 1.94 6.01
N ARG A 61 -12.81 1.10 5.33
CA ARG A 61 -13.42 -0.09 5.96
C ARG A 61 -12.35 -1.07 6.48
N LEU A 62 -11.31 -1.33 5.69
CA LEU A 62 -10.20 -2.19 6.12
C LEU A 62 -9.55 -1.65 7.39
N ARG A 63 -9.26 -0.34 7.43
CA ARG A 63 -8.69 0.33 8.59
C ARG A 63 -9.59 0.21 9.83
N GLU A 64 -10.89 0.44 9.68
CA GLU A 64 -11.86 0.31 10.77
C GLU A 64 -11.92 -1.12 11.32
N ARG A 65 -11.93 -2.13 10.45
CA ARG A 65 -11.91 -3.55 10.85
C ARG A 65 -10.62 -3.89 11.59
N CYS A 66 -9.48 -3.49 11.06
CA CYS A 66 -8.18 -3.71 11.71
C CYS A 66 -8.12 -3.02 13.08
N ALA A 67 -8.56 -1.77 13.19
CA ALA A 67 -8.59 -1.04 14.44
C ALA A 67 -9.51 -1.71 15.49
N ALA A 68 -10.68 -2.19 15.08
CA ALA A 68 -11.60 -2.92 15.96
C ALA A 68 -11.00 -4.23 16.52
N LEU A 69 -10.06 -4.84 15.80
CA LEU A 69 -9.32 -6.04 16.20
C LEU A 69 -8.01 -5.73 16.94
N GLY A 70 -7.70 -4.46 17.20
CA GLY A 70 -6.46 -4.04 17.86
C GLY A 70 -5.20 -4.20 16.99
N ILE A 71 -5.36 -4.31 15.66
CA ILE A 71 -4.25 -4.35 14.72
C ILE A 71 -3.72 -2.92 14.56
N PRO A 72 -2.42 -2.66 14.83
CA PRO A 72 -1.82 -1.35 14.61
C PRO A 72 -1.90 -0.91 13.15
N VAL A 73 -2.16 0.37 12.94
CA VAL A 73 -2.19 0.96 11.59
C VAL A 73 -0.93 1.77 11.36
N ALA A 74 -0.26 1.46 10.27
CA ALA A 74 0.94 2.14 9.80
C ALA A 74 0.65 2.85 8.46
N TYR A 75 1.32 3.96 8.25
CA TYR A 75 1.22 4.74 7.01
C TYR A 75 2.60 5.02 6.45
N THR A 76 2.71 4.97 5.13
CA THR A 76 3.85 5.58 4.44
C THR A 76 3.41 6.82 3.69
N ALA A 77 4.31 7.81 3.66
CA ALA A 77 4.13 9.02 2.89
C ALA A 77 5.47 9.55 2.38
N GLN A 78 5.54 9.94 1.12
CA GLN A 78 6.70 10.64 0.58
C GLN A 78 6.71 12.09 1.08
N PRO A 79 7.89 12.66 1.41
CA PRO A 79 7.96 13.99 2.05
C PRO A 79 7.63 15.16 1.12
N GLY A 80 7.56 14.95 -0.17
CA GLY A 80 7.44 16.04 -1.16
C GLY A 80 8.69 16.92 -1.24
N ALA A 81 8.83 17.68 -2.33
CA ALA A 81 9.97 18.58 -2.58
C ALA A 81 11.35 17.96 -2.32
N MET A 82 11.49 16.67 -2.64
CA MET A 82 12.78 15.98 -2.53
C MET A 82 13.83 16.64 -3.40
N ASP A 83 15.02 16.90 -2.85
CA ASP A 83 16.18 17.29 -3.65
C ASP A 83 16.69 16.13 -4.52
N ASP A 84 17.67 16.39 -5.37
CA ASP A 84 18.21 15.41 -6.32
C ASP A 84 18.84 14.18 -5.62
N VAL A 85 19.44 14.35 -4.47
CA VAL A 85 20.04 13.27 -3.67
C VAL A 85 18.96 12.40 -3.03
N GLN A 86 17.95 13.01 -2.44
CA GLN A 86 16.79 12.34 -1.87
C GLN A 86 15.98 11.59 -2.92
N ARG A 87 15.76 12.23 -4.09
CA ARG A 87 15.01 11.67 -5.21
C ARG A 87 15.76 10.51 -5.87
N GLY A 88 17.07 10.65 -6.07
CA GLY A 88 17.92 9.62 -6.68
C GLY A 88 17.35 9.11 -8.00
N LEU A 89 17.47 7.81 -8.28
CA LEU A 89 16.99 7.18 -9.52
C LEU A 89 15.47 7.31 -9.77
N LEU A 90 14.67 7.63 -8.76
CA LEU A 90 13.24 7.93 -8.98
C LEU A 90 13.03 9.09 -9.94
N LYS A 91 14.01 10.01 -10.05
CA LYS A 91 13.96 11.16 -10.96
C LYS A 91 13.94 10.73 -12.43
N ASP A 92 14.67 9.68 -12.77
CA ASP A 92 14.80 9.20 -14.15
C ASP A 92 13.48 8.61 -14.68
N PHE A 93 12.73 7.92 -13.81
CA PHE A 93 11.46 7.28 -14.16
C PHE A 93 10.24 8.17 -13.91
N TRP A 94 10.23 8.91 -12.79
CA TRP A 94 9.04 9.60 -12.27
C TRP A 94 9.21 11.12 -12.20
N GLY A 95 10.31 11.66 -12.74
CA GLY A 95 10.61 13.09 -12.68
C GLY A 95 10.81 13.62 -11.26
N PRO A 96 10.63 14.93 -11.04
CA PRO A 96 10.92 15.57 -9.74
C PRO A 96 9.98 15.11 -8.62
N GLY A 97 8.87 14.45 -8.93
CA GLY A 97 7.89 14.00 -7.95
C GLY A 97 6.97 15.11 -7.46
N MET A 98 6.36 14.88 -6.29
CA MET A 98 5.40 15.83 -5.73
C MET A 98 6.08 17.08 -5.15
N ARG A 99 5.37 18.20 -5.20
CA ARG A 99 5.75 19.43 -4.54
C ARG A 99 5.57 19.32 -3.03
N GLY A 100 6.23 20.17 -2.25
CA GLY A 100 6.08 20.20 -0.78
C GLY A 100 4.79 20.85 -0.26
N LEU A 101 3.78 21.01 -1.11
CA LEU A 101 2.52 21.65 -0.75
C LEU A 101 1.63 20.67 0.04
N PRO A 102 0.89 21.14 1.06
CA PRO A 102 -0.05 20.30 1.82
C PRO A 102 -0.99 19.50 0.93
N GLY A 103 -1.63 20.13 -0.05
CA GLY A 103 -2.55 19.47 -0.98
C GLY A 103 -1.91 18.44 -1.93
N ASP A 104 -0.60 18.24 -1.89
CA ASP A 104 0.10 17.16 -2.61
C ASP A 104 0.55 16.07 -1.61
N ARG A 105 1.22 16.46 -0.52
CA ARG A 105 1.92 15.54 0.39
C ARG A 105 1.06 14.90 1.48
N GLU A 106 -0.06 15.53 1.84
CA GLU A 106 -0.91 15.01 2.91
C GLU A 106 -1.62 13.72 2.50
N ILE A 107 -1.80 12.82 3.46
CA ILE A 107 -2.71 11.69 3.36
C ILE A 107 -4.13 12.25 3.27
N THR A 108 -4.99 11.65 2.46
CA THR A 108 -6.35 12.14 2.26
C THR A 108 -7.13 12.17 3.56
N ALA A 109 -8.06 13.13 3.68
CA ALA A 109 -8.81 13.37 4.91
C ALA A 109 -9.59 12.13 5.39
N GLU A 110 -10.10 11.33 4.45
CA GLU A 110 -10.83 10.08 4.72
C GLU A 110 -9.97 9.04 5.43
N LEU A 111 -8.66 9.11 5.24
CA LEU A 111 -7.69 8.17 5.81
C LEU A 111 -6.72 8.86 6.77
N ALA A 112 -7.03 10.06 7.24
CA ALA A 112 -6.14 10.82 8.13
C ALA A 112 -5.68 9.96 9.32
N PRO A 113 -4.35 9.88 9.58
CA PRO A 113 -3.84 9.11 10.70
C PRO A 113 -4.33 9.61 12.04
N GLY A 114 -4.64 8.70 12.96
CA GLY A 114 -4.97 8.98 14.35
C GLY A 114 -3.74 9.07 15.26
N GLY A 115 -3.94 9.46 16.52
CA GLY A 115 -2.82 9.68 17.46
C GLY A 115 -2.05 8.43 17.88
N GLY A 116 -2.54 7.22 17.56
CA GLY A 116 -1.86 5.95 17.84
C GLY A 116 -1.22 5.30 16.60
N ASP A 117 -1.44 5.86 15.43
CA ASP A 117 -0.97 5.29 14.17
C ASP A 117 0.52 5.55 13.94
N TRP A 118 1.18 4.64 13.23
CA TRP A 118 2.59 4.74 12.91
C TRP A 118 2.77 5.47 11.58
N LEU A 119 3.63 6.48 11.53
CA LEU A 119 3.92 7.24 10.32
C LEU A 119 5.37 7.05 9.91
N PHE A 120 5.59 6.62 8.67
CA PHE A 120 6.91 6.38 8.11
C PHE A 120 7.16 7.20 6.86
N THR A 121 8.36 7.79 6.77
CA THR A 121 8.79 8.50 5.57
C THR A 121 9.16 7.50 4.47
N LYS A 122 8.56 7.67 3.31
CA LYS A 122 8.76 6.84 2.13
C LYS A 122 9.81 7.44 1.20
N TRP A 123 10.89 6.67 0.94
CA TRP A 123 12.00 7.13 0.11
C TRP A 123 12.13 6.42 -1.22
N ARG A 124 11.72 5.15 -1.32
CA ARG A 124 11.84 4.31 -2.51
C ARG A 124 10.58 3.47 -2.68
N TYR A 125 10.58 2.48 -3.55
CA TYR A 125 9.41 1.63 -3.80
C TYR A 125 8.97 0.87 -2.56
N SER A 126 9.91 0.15 -1.92
CA SER A 126 9.61 -0.56 -0.68
C SER A 126 9.40 0.40 0.50
N ALA A 127 8.38 0.11 1.30
CA ALA A 127 8.12 0.78 2.57
C ALA A 127 9.20 0.51 3.62
N PHE A 128 9.95 -0.57 3.49
CA PHE A 128 11.03 -0.92 4.42
C PHE A 128 12.32 -0.14 4.18
N PHE A 129 12.49 0.46 3.00
CA PHE A 129 13.72 1.13 2.65
C PHE A 129 13.94 2.42 3.47
N ARG A 130 14.87 2.38 4.42
CA ARG A 130 15.28 3.51 5.29
C ARG A 130 14.11 4.19 6.02
N SER A 131 13.10 3.43 6.43
CA SER A 131 11.89 3.98 7.07
C SER A 131 11.79 3.70 8.57
N GLY A 132 12.44 2.66 9.07
CA GLY A 132 12.27 2.17 10.43
C GLY A 132 11.05 1.25 10.62
N LEU A 133 10.32 0.90 9.54
CA LEU A 133 9.13 0.04 9.63
C LEU A 133 9.48 -1.36 10.14
N LEU A 134 10.56 -1.96 9.62
CA LEU A 134 10.99 -3.31 10.01
C LEU A 134 11.36 -3.36 11.50
N GLU A 135 12.14 -2.38 11.94
CA GLU A 135 12.57 -2.25 13.33
C GLU A 135 11.38 -2.09 14.26
N ARG A 136 10.39 -1.30 13.85
CA ARG A 136 9.17 -1.10 14.62
C ARG A 136 8.33 -2.38 14.70
N MET A 137 8.12 -3.08 13.60
CA MET A 137 7.38 -4.35 13.59
C MET A 137 8.05 -5.37 14.50
N ARG A 138 9.38 -5.51 14.42
CA ARG A 138 10.15 -6.43 15.28
C ARG A 138 10.09 -6.07 16.76
N ALA A 139 10.18 -4.78 17.08
CA ALA A 139 10.07 -4.30 18.46
C ALA A 139 8.70 -4.58 19.09
N ASP A 140 7.64 -4.57 18.28
CA ASP A 140 6.28 -4.87 18.72
C ASP A 140 5.93 -6.37 18.58
N GLY A 141 6.90 -7.23 18.21
CA GLY A 141 6.71 -8.68 18.05
C GLY A 141 5.77 -9.05 16.89
N ARG A 142 5.75 -8.25 15.82
CA ARG A 142 4.85 -8.41 14.68
C ARG A 142 5.59 -8.88 13.44
N ASP A 143 5.07 -9.93 12.81
CA ASP A 143 5.65 -10.62 11.67
C ASP A 143 4.64 -10.90 10.54
N GLN A 144 3.50 -10.20 10.57
CA GLN A 144 2.50 -10.22 9.51
C GLN A 144 2.19 -8.79 9.02
N LEU A 145 1.99 -8.62 7.71
CA LEU A 145 1.70 -7.35 7.07
C LEU A 145 0.44 -7.44 6.22
N ILE A 146 -0.61 -6.70 6.59
CA ILE A 146 -1.77 -6.46 5.74
C ILE A 146 -1.47 -5.21 4.92
N LEU A 147 -1.52 -5.28 3.59
CA LEU A 147 -1.00 -4.25 2.70
C LEU A 147 -2.07 -3.74 1.75
N CYS A 148 -2.31 -2.42 1.78
CA CYS A 148 -3.22 -1.69 0.89
C CYS A 148 -2.61 -0.38 0.38
N GLY A 149 -3.25 0.28 -0.58
CA GLY A 149 -2.83 1.60 -1.10
C GLY A 149 -2.35 1.60 -2.53
N VAL A 150 -1.41 2.50 -2.90
CA VAL A 150 -1.00 2.73 -4.28
C VAL A 150 0.51 2.80 -4.48
N TYR A 151 0.99 2.45 -5.67
CA TYR A 151 0.35 1.72 -6.77
C TYR A 151 0.73 0.25 -6.70
N ALA A 152 -0.18 -0.66 -7.07
CA ALA A 152 -0.03 -2.08 -6.85
C ALA A 152 1.29 -2.64 -7.39
N HIS A 153 1.62 -2.45 -8.69
CA HIS A 153 2.83 -2.99 -9.30
C HIS A 153 4.13 -2.24 -8.97
N VAL A 154 4.04 -1.05 -8.34
CA VAL A 154 5.23 -0.23 -8.01
C VAL A 154 5.60 -0.40 -6.53
N GLY A 155 5.01 0.43 -5.64
CA GLY A 155 5.40 0.45 -4.24
C GLY A 155 4.81 -0.70 -3.43
N VAL A 156 3.56 -1.08 -3.70
CA VAL A 156 2.86 -2.13 -2.94
C VAL A 156 3.52 -3.49 -3.17
N LEU A 157 3.68 -3.93 -4.43
CA LEU A 157 4.33 -5.19 -4.75
C LEU A 157 5.78 -5.26 -4.26
N MET A 158 6.56 -4.19 -4.45
CA MET A 158 7.95 -4.17 -3.97
C MET A 158 8.03 -4.19 -2.43
N THR A 159 7.05 -3.64 -1.74
CA THR A 159 6.94 -3.78 -0.28
C THR A 159 6.61 -5.21 0.13
N ALA A 160 5.71 -5.90 -0.59
CA ALA A 160 5.39 -7.29 -0.33
C ALA A 160 6.60 -8.22 -0.55
N VAL A 161 7.38 -8.01 -1.63
CA VAL A 161 8.61 -8.76 -1.91
C VAL A 161 9.67 -8.53 -0.82
N ASP A 162 9.81 -7.29 -0.36
CA ASP A 162 10.78 -6.96 0.69
C ASP A 162 10.33 -7.50 2.06
N ALA A 163 9.02 -7.48 2.36
CA ALA A 163 8.44 -8.14 3.53
C ALA A 163 8.76 -9.63 3.54
N PHE A 164 8.50 -10.33 2.44
CA PHE A 164 8.83 -11.75 2.25
C PHE A 164 10.32 -12.02 2.49
N SER A 165 11.21 -11.15 1.98
CA SER A 165 12.66 -11.26 2.16
C SER A 165 13.11 -11.04 3.63
N ASN A 166 12.23 -10.54 4.47
CA ASN A 166 12.42 -10.34 5.91
C ASN A 166 11.61 -11.32 6.79
N ASP A 167 11.11 -12.42 6.19
CA ASP A 167 10.28 -13.45 6.85
C ASP A 167 8.96 -12.89 7.44
N ILE A 168 8.35 -11.88 6.77
CA ILE A 168 7.06 -11.31 7.14
C ILE A 168 5.97 -11.88 6.21
N GLU A 169 5.00 -12.59 6.78
CA GLU A 169 3.83 -13.08 6.05
C GLU A 169 2.97 -11.91 5.57
N THR A 170 2.80 -11.76 4.27
CA THR A 170 2.10 -10.62 3.68
C THR A 170 0.73 -11.00 3.16
N PHE A 171 -0.26 -10.15 3.42
CA PHE A 171 -1.64 -10.22 2.93
C PHE A 171 -1.91 -8.98 2.09
N LEU A 172 -1.96 -9.13 0.76
CA LEU A 172 -2.22 -8.04 -0.17
C LEU A 172 -3.72 -7.95 -0.43
N VAL A 173 -4.33 -6.80 -0.08
CA VAL A 173 -5.78 -6.61 -0.14
C VAL A 173 -6.16 -6.05 -1.50
N ALA A 174 -6.63 -6.94 -2.40
CA ALA A 174 -6.81 -6.69 -3.82
C ALA A 174 -7.78 -5.54 -4.14
N ASP A 175 -8.89 -5.45 -3.44
CA ASP A 175 -9.91 -4.41 -3.60
C ASP A 175 -9.62 -3.14 -2.77
N ALA A 176 -8.48 -3.11 -2.06
CA ALA A 176 -7.96 -1.93 -1.36
C ALA A 176 -6.59 -1.47 -1.91
N VAL A 177 -6.22 -1.92 -3.12
CA VAL A 177 -5.10 -1.36 -3.89
C VAL A 177 -5.59 -0.87 -5.25
N ALA A 178 -4.85 0.04 -5.88
CA ALA A 178 -5.12 0.47 -7.25
C ALA A 178 -3.82 0.64 -8.03
N ASP A 179 -3.95 0.69 -9.37
CA ASP A 179 -2.81 0.76 -10.26
C ASP A 179 -3.07 1.65 -11.49
N PHE A 180 -2.09 1.75 -12.40
CA PHE A 180 -2.17 2.52 -13.63
C PHE A 180 -3.13 1.94 -14.66
N SER A 181 -3.46 0.66 -14.57
CA SER A 181 -4.47 -0.02 -15.37
C SER A 181 -4.92 -1.32 -14.70
N ALA A 182 -6.04 -1.87 -15.16
CA ALA A 182 -6.52 -3.20 -14.74
C ALA A 182 -5.47 -4.29 -14.97
N ASP A 183 -4.74 -4.23 -16.08
CA ASP A 183 -3.71 -5.23 -16.41
C ASP A 183 -2.52 -5.16 -15.45
N ARG A 184 -2.05 -3.94 -15.12
CA ARG A 184 -0.96 -3.77 -14.13
C ARG A 184 -1.40 -4.22 -12.74
N HIS A 185 -2.63 -3.89 -12.36
CA HIS A 185 -3.21 -4.35 -11.11
C HIS A 185 -3.23 -5.88 -11.05
N ARG A 186 -3.80 -6.53 -12.06
CA ARG A 186 -3.90 -7.99 -12.15
C ARG A 186 -2.52 -8.67 -12.15
N GLN A 187 -1.56 -8.15 -12.91
CA GLN A 187 -0.18 -8.64 -12.91
C GLN A 187 0.47 -8.57 -11.54
N ALA A 188 0.24 -7.49 -10.78
CA ALA A 188 0.75 -7.35 -9.42
C ALA A 188 0.16 -8.39 -8.47
N LEU A 189 -1.16 -8.63 -8.54
CA LEU A 189 -1.84 -9.64 -7.72
C LEU A 189 -1.36 -11.06 -8.08
N ASP A 190 -1.26 -11.39 -9.36
CA ASP A 190 -0.77 -12.69 -9.83
C ASP A 190 0.66 -12.97 -9.38
N TYR A 191 1.53 -11.97 -9.48
CA TYR A 191 2.90 -12.11 -9.00
C TYR A 191 2.94 -12.30 -7.48
N ALA A 192 2.24 -11.46 -6.73
CA ALA A 192 2.22 -11.52 -5.28
C ALA A 192 1.73 -12.88 -4.77
N ALA A 193 0.62 -13.39 -5.31
CA ALA A 193 0.04 -14.68 -4.93
C ALA A 193 0.98 -15.87 -5.17
N ARG A 194 1.79 -15.80 -6.22
CA ARG A 194 2.72 -16.90 -6.59
C ARG A 194 4.06 -16.84 -5.86
N CYS A 195 4.46 -15.67 -5.36
CA CYS A 195 5.85 -15.47 -4.93
C CYS A 195 6.02 -14.95 -3.50
N CYS A 196 5.08 -14.17 -2.94
CA CYS A 196 5.38 -13.44 -1.70
C CYS A 196 4.18 -13.06 -0.81
N ALA A 197 2.92 -13.31 -1.21
CA ALA A 197 1.77 -12.88 -0.42
C ALA A 197 0.55 -13.80 -0.59
N VAL A 198 -0.35 -13.78 0.38
CA VAL A 198 -1.74 -14.20 0.20
C VAL A 198 -2.51 -13.00 -0.34
N VAL A 199 -3.21 -13.17 -1.46
CA VAL A 199 -4.08 -12.14 -2.03
C VAL A 199 -5.51 -12.39 -1.55
N SER A 200 -6.16 -11.36 -1.00
CA SER A 200 -7.50 -11.47 -0.43
C SER A 200 -8.29 -10.16 -0.64
N THR A 201 -9.54 -10.12 -0.21
CA THR A 201 -10.35 -8.91 -0.19
C THR A 201 -10.43 -8.30 1.21
N VAL A 202 -10.98 -7.07 1.31
CA VAL A 202 -11.28 -6.41 2.60
C VAL A 202 -12.16 -7.30 3.48
N GLU A 203 -13.11 -8.03 2.88
CA GLU A 203 -14.04 -8.87 3.63
C GLU A 203 -13.39 -10.15 4.20
N GLU A 204 -12.37 -10.67 3.53
CA GLU A 204 -11.77 -11.98 3.83
C GLU A 204 -10.51 -11.89 4.69
N VAL A 205 -9.73 -10.83 4.54
CA VAL A 205 -8.37 -10.75 5.12
C VAL A 205 -8.34 -10.82 6.65
N VAL A 206 -9.38 -10.32 7.32
CA VAL A 206 -9.54 -10.34 8.79
C VAL A 206 -10.93 -10.88 9.18
N ALA A 207 -11.35 -11.96 8.52
CA ALA A 207 -12.64 -12.60 8.77
C ALA A 207 -12.61 -13.47 10.04
#